data_fe8aff0c1efaa61ca86f40f4fe632d5e
#
_entry.id   fe8aff0c1efaa61ca86f40f4fe632d5e
#
_cell.length_a   1.000
_cell.length_b   1.000
_cell.length_c   1.000
_cell.angle_alpha   90.00
_cell.angle_beta   90.00
_cell.angle_gamma   90.00
#
_symmetry.space_group_name_H-M   'P 1'
#
loop_
_entity.id
_entity.type
_entity.pdbx_description
1 polymer ?
#
loop_
_entity_poly.entity_id
_entity_poly.type
_entity_poly.pdbx_seq_one_letter_code
_entity_poly.pdbx_strand_id
1 'polypeptide(L)'
;NIFDFLMKTKSIGFGEAVKILASEAGMQPYRFSNFDKKKDLRFQTYKNIYKEYSEFFFKELFNLNNKEALDYLNKRSLSKGTIEEFKLGYVPWKNNFYEDLLKKYSEEEISLTGLYYKHDKSGKYIDRFNSRIIFPVNNVIGDPIAFGGRIIKETKLAKYINSPETEFYKKGNMIFNLDKAKTCRAETDEVIIVEGYMDVVSVYSSGIKNVIANSGTALTDRQINIIWKFFSSPIICLDGDQS
;
A
#
# COMPACT_ATOMS: atom_id res chain seq x y z
N ASN A 1 -16.32 7.20 -3.71
CA ASN A 1 -17.16 7.99 -4.63
C ASN A 1 -18.28 7.10 -5.23
N ILE A 2 -19.16 7.67 -6.06
CA ILE A 2 -20.31 6.95 -6.62
C ILE A 2 -19.88 5.74 -7.48
N PHE A 3 -18.76 5.83 -8.20
CA PHE A 3 -18.21 4.73 -8.99
C PHE A 3 -17.77 3.58 -8.09
N ASP A 4 -17.06 3.88 -7.00
CA ASP A 4 -16.59 2.86 -6.03
C ASP A 4 -17.78 2.18 -5.36
N PHE A 5 -18.80 2.95 -5.01
CA PHE A 5 -20.05 2.42 -4.46
C PHE A 5 -20.68 1.42 -5.42
N LEU A 6 -20.84 1.81 -6.69
CA LEU A 6 -21.48 0.97 -7.69
C LEU A 6 -20.65 -0.29 -7.99
N MET A 7 -19.32 -0.14 -8.10
CA MET A 7 -18.40 -1.26 -8.32
C MET A 7 -18.48 -2.30 -7.20
N LYS A 8 -18.51 -1.85 -5.94
CA LYS A 8 -18.61 -2.74 -4.78
C LYS A 8 -19.97 -3.38 -4.66
N THR A 9 -21.06 -2.62 -4.84
CA THR A 9 -22.44 -3.09 -4.64
C THR A 9 -22.87 -4.09 -5.71
N LYS A 10 -22.43 -3.87 -6.96
CA LYS A 10 -22.79 -4.72 -8.11
C LYS A 10 -21.68 -5.69 -8.52
N SER A 11 -20.52 -5.69 -7.83
CA SER A 11 -19.35 -6.52 -8.16
C SER A 11 -18.89 -6.37 -9.61
N ILE A 12 -18.91 -5.14 -10.14
CA ILE A 12 -18.60 -4.80 -11.54
C ILE A 12 -17.29 -4.01 -11.64
N GLY A 13 -16.68 -4.01 -12.83
CA GLY A 13 -15.49 -3.21 -13.11
C GLY A 13 -15.81 -1.72 -13.33
N PHE A 14 -14.77 -0.86 -13.27
CA PHE A 14 -14.90 0.59 -13.44
C PHE A 14 -15.59 0.97 -14.76
N GLY A 15 -15.21 0.30 -15.88
CA GLY A 15 -15.81 0.55 -17.18
C GLY A 15 -17.31 0.29 -17.25
N GLU A 16 -17.78 -0.71 -16.51
CA GLU A 16 -19.20 -1.02 -16.42
C GLU A 16 -19.95 -0.05 -15.51
N ALA A 17 -19.33 0.35 -14.40
CA ALA A 17 -19.86 1.38 -13.51
C ALA A 17 -20.03 2.72 -14.26
N VAL A 18 -19.03 3.13 -15.07
CA VAL A 18 -19.12 4.32 -15.92
C VAL A 18 -20.29 4.24 -16.92
N LYS A 19 -20.47 3.09 -17.57
CA LYS A 19 -21.60 2.90 -18.52
C LYS A 19 -22.95 3.05 -17.84
N ILE A 20 -23.12 2.41 -16.67
CA ILE A 20 -24.37 2.47 -15.92
C ILE A 20 -24.66 3.92 -15.51
N LEU A 21 -23.70 4.60 -14.89
CA LEU A 21 -23.89 5.98 -14.44
C LEU A 21 -24.08 6.96 -15.59
N ALA A 22 -23.39 6.77 -16.71
CA ALA A 22 -23.61 7.57 -17.91
C ALA A 22 -25.04 7.38 -18.47
N SER A 23 -25.52 6.14 -18.50
CA SER A 23 -26.90 5.84 -18.92
C SER A 23 -27.94 6.48 -17.99
N GLU A 24 -27.74 6.38 -16.66
CA GLU A 24 -28.63 7.00 -15.66
C GLU A 24 -28.61 8.54 -15.74
N ALA A 25 -27.46 9.13 -16.08
CA ALA A 25 -27.31 10.58 -16.28
C ALA A 25 -27.77 11.06 -17.66
N GLY A 26 -28.32 10.20 -18.52
CA GLY A 26 -28.73 10.55 -19.89
C GLY A 26 -27.55 10.92 -20.81
N MET A 27 -26.31 10.54 -20.44
CA MET A 27 -25.12 10.77 -21.24
C MET A 27 -24.91 9.64 -22.26
N GLN A 28 -24.29 9.98 -23.40
CA GLN A 28 -23.89 8.92 -24.33
C GLN A 28 -22.89 7.96 -23.69
N PRO A 29 -23.05 6.62 -23.86
CA PRO A 29 -22.16 5.64 -23.29
C PRO A 29 -20.71 5.85 -23.76
N TYR A 30 -19.78 6.01 -22.82
CA TYR A 30 -18.36 6.04 -23.13
C TYR A 30 -17.91 4.71 -23.75
N ARG A 31 -17.32 4.76 -24.94
CA ARG A 31 -16.75 3.58 -25.60
C ARG A 31 -15.29 3.44 -25.19
N PHE A 32 -15.01 2.52 -24.25
CA PHE A 32 -13.63 2.19 -23.90
C PHE A 32 -12.87 1.67 -25.12
N SER A 33 -11.72 2.27 -25.37
CA SER A 33 -10.79 1.81 -26.38
C SER A 33 -10.19 0.44 -25.99
N ASN A 34 -9.59 -0.27 -26.94
CA ASN A 34 -8.84 -1.49 -26.63
C ASN A 34 -7.63 -1.18 -25.74
N PHE A 35 -7.08 0.04 -25.81
CA PHE A 35 -6.01 0.51 -24.94
C PHE A 35 -6.49 0.62 -23.49
N ASP A 36 -7.66 1.22 -23.25
CA ASP A 36 -8.23 1.37 -21.91
C ASP A 36 -8.50 -0.01 -21.28
N LYS A 37 -9.03 -0.96 -22.05
CA LYS A 37 -9.29 -2.33 -21.60
C LYS A 37 -7.99 -3.06 -21.22
N LYS A 38 -6.92 -2.92 -22.02
CA LYS A 38 -5.62 -3.53 -21.72
C LYS A 38 -5.01 -2.92 -20.46
N LYS A 39 -5.11 -1.60 -20.29
CA LYS A 39 -4.63 -0.91 -19.11
C LYS A 39 -5.39 -1.35 -17.86
N ASP A 40 -6.70 -1.47 -17.93
CA ASP A 40 -7.53 -1.96 -16.83
C ASP A 40 -7.16 -3.38 -16.43
N LEU A 41 -7.01 -4.29 -17.41
CA LEU A 41 -6.58 -5.67 -17.17
C LEU A 41 -5.20 -5.73 -16.50
N ARG A 42 -4.23 -4.96 -16.98
CA ARG A 42 -2.90 -4.86 -16.37
C ARG A 42 -2.97 -4.34 -14.93
N PHE A 43 -3.82 -3.36 -14.67
CA PHE A 43 -4.04 -2.85 -13.31
C PHE A 43 -4.65 -3.91 -12.39
N GLN A 44 -5.63 -4.68 -12.86
CA GLN A 44 -6.21 -5.78 -12.09
C GLN A 44 -5.16 -6.85 -11.77
N THR A 45 -4.35 -7.26 -12.76
CA THR A 45 -3.25 -8.21 -12.55
C THR A 45 -2.25 -7.69 -11.53
N TYR A 46 -1.81 -6.44 -11.68
CA TYR A 46 -0.91 -5.76 -10.73
C TYR A 46 -1.48 -5.79 -9.30
N LYS A 47 -2.74 -5.38 -9.15
CA LYS A 47 -3.44 -5.34 -7.87
C LYS A 47 -3.56 -6.74 -7.24
N ASN A 48 -3.85 -7.76 -8.04
CA ASN A 48 -3.95 -9.13 -7.56
C ASN A 48 -2.60 -9.63 -7.04
N ILE A 49 -1.50 -9.40 -7.75
CA ILE A 49 -0.15 -9.76 -7.29
C ILE A 49 0.17 -9.07 -5.96
N TYR A 50 -0.11 -7.76 -5.84
CA TYR A 50 0.12 -7.03 -4.59
C TYR A 50 -0.73 -7.55 -3.43
N LYS A 51 -1.96 -7.92 -3.68
CA LYS A 51 -2.86 -8.52 -2.69
C LYS A 51 -2.35 -9.89 -2.23
N GLU A 52 -1.98 -10.76 -3.17
CA GLU A 52 -1.42 -12.08 -2.84
C GLU A 52 -0.11 -11.96 -2.07
N TYR A 53 0.77 -11.03 -2.46
CA TYR A 53 2.01 -10.73 -1.75
C TYR A 53 1.73 -10.27 -0.31
N SER A 54 0.82 -9.32 -0.13
CA SER A 54 0.42 -8.82 1.19
C SER A 54 -0.13 -9.94 2.08
N GLU A 55 -1.02 -10.77 1.55
CA GLU A 55 -1.65 -11.88 2.27
C GLU A 55 -0.64 -12.96 2.67
N PHE A 56 0.27 -13.32 1.76
CA PHE A 56 1.29 -14.33 2.02
C PHE A 56 2.24 -13.89 3.13
N PHE A 57 2.82 -12.70 3.02
CA PHE A 57 3.80 -12.22 4.00
C PHE A 57 3.16 -11.74 5.31
N PHE A 58 1.88 -11.38 5.31
CA PHE A 58 1.12 -11.24 6.55
C PHE A 58 1.08 -12.56 7.34
N LYS A 59 0.82 -13.69 6.67
CA LYS A 59 0.85 -15.01 7.32
C LYS A 59 2.26 -15.38 7.78
N GLU A 60 3.28 -15.07 6.98
CA GLU A 60 4.68 -15.33 7.32
C GLU A 60 5.14 -14.59 8.58
N LEU A 61 4.55 -13.43 8.90
CA LEU A 61 4.82 -12.71 10.15
C LEU A 61 4.49 -13.54 11.40
N PHE A 62 3.46 -14.39 11.32
CA PHE A 62 3.03 -15.26 12.42
C PHE A 62 3.64 -16.68 12.37
N ASN A 63 4.48 -16.95 11.39
CA ASN A 63 5.19 -18.20 11.29
C ASN A 63 6.23 -18.30 12.42
N LEU A 64 6.28 -19.44 13.11
CA LEU A 64 7.21 -19.68 14.24
C LEU A 64 8.68 -19.47 13.85
N ASN A 65 9.03 -19.76 12.60
CA ASN A 65 10.39 -19.54 12.09
C ASN A 65 10.77 -18.05 11.99
N ASN A 66 9.79 -17.15 12.01
CA ASN A 66 9.94 -15.71 11.86
C ASN A 66 9.64 -14.95 13.17
N LYS A 67 9.70 -15.63 14.31
CA LYS A 67 9.35 -15.07 15.64
C LYS A 67 10.03 -13.72 15.92
N GLU A 68 11.27 -13.53 15.47
CA GLU A 68 12.01 -12.27 15.67
C GLU A 68 11.27 -11.05 15.09
N ALA A 69 10.53 -11.23 13.99
CA ALA A 69 9.79 -10.13 13.37
C ALA A 69 8.54 -9.75 14.19
N LEU A 70 7.82 -10.74 14.70
CA LEU A 70 6.68 -10.50 15.58
C LEU A 70 7.12 -9.91 16.92
N ASP A 71 8.20 -10.43 17.51
CA ASP A 71 8.79 -9.91 18.75
C ASP A 71 9.24 -8.45 18.59
N TYR A 72 9.76 -8.10 17.41
CA TYR A 72 10.12 -6.71 17.11
C TYR A 72 8.89 -5.78 17.15
N LEU A 73 7.76 -6.17 16.57
CA LEU A 73 6.52 -5.38 16.61
C LEU A 73 5.93 -5.31 18.02
N ASN A 74 5.98 -6.40 18.78
CA ASN A 74 5.54 -6.45 20.17
C ASN A 74 6.38 -5.51 21.05
N LYS A 75 7.71 -5.45 20.87
CA LYS A 75 8.59 -4.48 21.55
C LYS A 75 8.27 -3.03 21.22
N ARG A 76 7.60 -2.78 20.10
CA ARG A 76 7.05 -1.46 19.71
C ARG A 76 5.65 -1.21 20.24
N SER A 77 5.18 -2.07 21.16
CA SER A 77 3.86 -1.99 21.79
C SER A 77 2.68 -2.05 20.80
N LEU A 78 2.89 -2.68 19.66
CA LEU A 78 1.79 -2.87 18.69
C LEU A 78 0.95 -4.07 19.10
N SER A 79 -0.35 -3.85 19.21
CA SER A 79 -1.31 -4.92 19.47
C SER A 79 -1.48 -5.83 18.25
N LYS A 80 -1.88 -7.08 18.50
CA LYS A 80 -2.23 -8.02 17.42
C LYS A 80 -3.31 -7.41 16.50
N GLY A 81 -4.33 -6.76 17.07
CA GLY A 81 -5.39 -6.10 16.30
C GLY A 81 -4.85 -5.02 15.37
N THR A 82 -3.88 -4.20 15.82
CA THR A 82 -3.24 -3.20 14.97
C THR A 82 -2.42 -3.84 13.84
N ILE A 83 -1.68 -4.91 14.14
CA ILE A 83 -0.90 -5.66 13.15
C ILE A 83 -1.83 -6.23 12.05
N GLU A 84 -2.96 -6.81 12.46
CA GLU A 84 -3.96 -7.37 11.54
C GLU A 84 -4.66 -6.28 10.72
N GLU A 85 -5.00 -5.16 11.33
CA GLU A 85 -5.69 -4.04 10.67
C GLU A 85 -4.83 -3.37 9.59
N PHE A 86 -3.52 -3.24 9.84
CA PHE A 86 -2.56 -2.73 8.87
C PHE A 86 -2.03 -3.82 7.92
N LYS A 87 -2.39 -5.08 8.14
CA LYS A 87 -1.82 -6.24 7.42
C LYS A 87 -0.30 -6.19 7.36
N LEU A 88 0.35 -5.86 8.49
CA LEU A 88 1.80 -5.87 8.56
C LEU A 88 2.32 -7.27 8.28
N GLY A 89 3.30 -7.40 7.41
CA GLY A 89 3.88 -8.68 7.02
C GLY A 89 5.38 -8.75 7.27
N TYR A 90 5.95 -9.92 7.10
CA TYR A 90 7.40 -10.11 7.13
C TYR A 90 7.85 -10.92 5.93
N VAL A 91 8.88 -10.46 5.24
CA VAL A 91 9.51 -11.14 4.11
C VAL A 91 10.77 -11.85 4.62
N PRO A 92 10.75 -13.18 4.84
CA PRO A 92 11.94 -13.91 5.27
C PRO A 92 12.97 -13.97 4.14
N TRP A 93 14.25 -14.07 4.50
CA TRP A 93 15.36 -14.13 3.54
C TRP A 93 15.21 -15.25 2.50
N LYS A 94 14.66 -16.40 2.92
CA LYS A 94 14.35 -17.53 2.04
C LYS A 94 12.84 -17.70 2.00
N ASN A 95 12.27 -17.53 0.82
CA ASN A 95 10.87 -17.83 0.54
C ASN A 95 10.75 -18.26 -0.93
N ASN A 96 9.70 -18.98 -1.26
CA ASN A 96 9.43 -19.48 -2.62
C ASN A 96 8.23 -18.77 -3.26
N PHE A 97 7.89 -17.57 -2.78
CA PHE A 97 6.68 -16.89 -3.25
C PHE A 97 6.79 -16.42 -4.71
N TYR A 98 8.01 -16.14 -5.18
CA TYR A 98 8.24 -15.84 -6.59
C TYR A 98 7.86 -17.00 -7.50
N GLU A 99 8.26 -18.21 -7.14
CA GLU A 99 7.93 -19.44 -7.85
C GLU A 99 6.41 -19.72 -7.82
N ASP A 100 5.74 -19.39 -6.73
CA ASP A 100 4.28 -19.52 -6.64
C ASP A 100 3.56 -18.50 -7.52
N LEU A 101 4.08 -17.27 -7.64
CA LEU A 101 3.57 -16.28 -8.59
C LEU A 101 3.74 -16.73 -10.04
N LEU A 102 4.89 -17.33 -10.41
CA LEU A 102 5.13 -17.84 -11.76
C LEU A 102 4.17 -18.93 -12.22
N LYS A 103 3.48 -19.61 -11.29
CA LYS A 103 2.41 -20.57 -11.64
C LYS A 103 1.14 -19.90 -12.15
N LYS A 104 0.96 -18.59 -11.90
CA LYS A 104 -0.27 -17.84 -12.18
C LYS A 104 -0.05 -16.67 -13.12
N TYR A 105 1.13 -16.06 -13.08
CA TYR A 105 1.47 -14.82 -13.77
C TYR A 105 2.75 -15.01 -14.58
N SER A 106 2.85 -14.28 -15.69
CA SER A 106 4.08 -14.24 -16.47
C SER A 106 5.20 -13.47 -15.73
N GLU A 107 6.44 -13.76 -16.08
CA GLU A 107 7.62 -13.03 -15.56
C GLU A 107 7.51 -11.52 -15.85
N GLU A 108 6.97 -11.14 -17.00
CA GLU A 108 6.74 -9.74 -17.37
C GLU A 108 5.75 -9.06 -16.41
N GLU A 109 4.60 -9.69 -16.13
CA GLU A 109 3.59 -9.16 -15.21
C GLU A 109 4.15 -8.98 -13.79
N ILE A 110 4.92 -9.97 -13.29
CA ILE A 110 5.56 -9.89 -11.98
C ILE A 110 6.60 -8.76 -11.96
N SER A 111 7.42 -8.64 -13.01
CA SER A 111 8.46 -7.62 -13.12
C SER A 111 7.88 -6.20 -13.06
N LEU A 112 6.71 -5.95 -13.68
CA LEU A 112 6.04 -4.66 -13.68
C LEU A 112 5.64 -4.18 -12.27
N THR A 113 5.53 -5.09 -11.31
CA THR A 113 5.22 -4.73 -9.91
C THR A 113 6.39 -4.07 -9.20
N GLY A 114 7.63 -4.33 -9.61
CA GLY A 114 8.84 -3.90 -8.93
C GLY A 114 9.07 -4.56 -7.56
N LEU A 115 8.31 -5.60 -7.21
CA LEU A 115 8.51 -6.38 -5.97
C LEU A 115 9.81 -7.18 -6.01
N TYR A 116 10.22 -7.57 -7.20
CA TYR A 116 11.44 -8.33 -7.46
C TYR A 116 12.38 -7.57 -8.38
N TYR A 117 13.66 -7.81 -8.23
CA TYR A 117 14.68 -7.34 -9.16
C TYR A 117 15.62 -8.47 -9.55
N LYS A 118 16.11 -8.43 -10.77
CA LYS A 118 17.07 -9.43 -11.28
C LYS A 118 18.46 -9.10 -10.76
N HIS A 119 19.09 -10.06 -10.13
CA HIS A 119 20.46 -9.89 -9.63
C HIS A 119 21.46 -10.09 -10.77
N ASP A 120 22.27 -9.07 -11.06
CA ASP A 120 23.15 -9.01 -12.25
C ASP A 120 24.09 -10.22 -12.39
N LYS A 121 24.69 -10.69 -11.28
CA LYS A 121 25.67 -11.78 -11.32
C LYS A 121 25.04 -13.17 -11.41
N SER A 122 23.90 -13.41 -10.80
CA SER A 122 23.28 -14.74 -10.73
C SER A 122 22.10 -14.90 -11.69
N GLY A 123 21.59 -13.83 -12.26
CA GLY A 123 20.39 -13.83 -13.08
C GLY A 123 19.09 -14.19 -12.32
N LYS A 124 19.18 -14.47 -11.01
CA LYS A 124 18.02 -14.82 -10.20
C LYS A 124 17.22 -13.59 -9.79
N TYR A 125 15.92 -13.76 -9.67
CA TYR A 125 15.06 -12.75 -9.08
C TYR A 125 15.17 -12.77 -7.56
N ILE A 126 15.35 -11.58 -6.99
CA ILE A 126 15.48 -11.36 -5.55
C ILE A 126 14.32 -10.48 -5.10
N ASP A 127 13.68 -10.86 -4.01
CA ASP A 127 12.65 -10.05 -3.37
C ASP A 127 13.25 -8.76 -2.82
N ARG A 128 12.66 -7.65 -3.17
CA ARG A 128 13.12 -6.31 -2.76
C ARG A 128 13.05 -6.11 -1.25
N PHE A 129 12.07 -6.72 -0.62
CA PHE A 129 11.78 -6.54 0.81
C PHE A 129 12.36 -7.63 1.71
N ASN A 130 13.29 -8.43 1.20
CA ASN A 130 13.96 -9.47 2.00
C ASN A 130 14.40 -8.99 3.38
N SER A 131 14.13 -9.80 4.41
CA SER A 131 14.45 -9.57 5.83
C SER A 131 13.81 -8.30 6.40
N ARG A 132 12.64 -7.90 5.88
CA ARG A 132 11.96 -6.67 6.29
C ARG A 132 10.52 -6.94 6.72
N ILE A 133 10.10 -6.18 7.72
CA ILE A 133 8.67 -5.96 7.96
C ILE A 133 8.16 -5.09 6.82
N ILE A 134 7.03 -5.46 6.25
CA ILE A 134 6.36 -4.71 5.20
C ILE A 134 5.10 -4.02 5.72
N PHE A 135 4.90 -2.81 5.22
CA PHE A 135 3.76 -1.93 5.46
C PHE A 135 3.02 -1.77 4.13
N PRO A 136 1.85 -2.40 3.93
CA PRO A 136 1.07 -2.19 2.73
C PRO A 136 0.67 -0.73 2.57
N VAL A 137 1.01 -0.13 1.43
CA VAL A 137 0.56 1.21 1.05
C VAL A 137 -0.65 1.06 0.16
N ASN A 138 -1.80 1.43 0.68
CA ASN A 138 -3.07 1.27 0.01
C ASN A 138 -3.43 2.52 -0.81
N ASN A 139 -4.16 2.30 -1.90
CA ASN A 139 -4.88 3.38 -2.55
C ASN A 139 -6.06 3.85 -1.67
N VAL A 140 -6.73 4.93 -2.07
CA VAL A 140 -7.84 5.51 -1.29
C VAL A 140 -9.04 4.58 -1.08
N ILE A 141 -9.13 3.47 -1.81
CA ILE A 141 -10.21 2.48 -1.64
C ILE A 141 -9.77 1.24 -0.84
N GLY A 142 -8.52 1.19 -0.37
CA GLY A 142 -8.00 0.15 0.50
C GLY A 142 -7.32 -1.02 -0.22
N ASP A 143 -7.05 -0.93 -1.54
CA ASP A 143 -6.27 -1.95 -2.24
C ASP A 143 -4.77 -1.67 -2.07
N PRO A 144 -3.93 -2.67 -1.74
CA PRO A 144 -2.49 -2.49 -1.67
C PRO A 144 -1.90 -2.31 -3.07
N ILE A 145 -1.11 -1.26 -3.25
CA ILE A 145 -0.47 -0.90 -4.52
C ILE A 145 1.03 -0.64 -4.41
N ALA A 146 1.55 -0.62 -3.20
CA ALA A 146 2.97 -0.48 -2.89
C ALA A 146 3.24 -1.02 -1.48
N PHE A 147 4.52 -1.09 -1.11
CA PHE A 147 4.95 -1.40 0.24
C PHE A 147 6.06 -0.45 0.70
N GLY A 148 6.02 -0.12 2.00
CA GLY A 148 7.21 0.27 2.75
C GLY A 148 7.84 -0.96 3.38
N GLY A 149 9.16 -1.02 3.51
CA GLY A 149 9.85 -2.13 4.15
C GLY A 149 10.87 -1.66 5.17
N ARG A 150 10.77 -2.14 6.43
CA ARG A 150 11.69 -1.83 7.52
C ARG A 150 12.55 -3.03 7.85
N ILE A 151 13.88 -2.88 7.80
CA ILE A 151 14.80 -3.92 8.27
C ILE A 151 14.76 -3.99 9.80
N ILE A 152 14.73 -5.22 10.34
CA ILE A 152 14.63 -5.43 11.79
C ILE A 152 16.00 -5.61 12.47
N LYS A 153 17.00 -6.03 11.70
CA LYS A 153 18.39 -6.21 12.19
C LYS A 153 19.22 -4.98 11.90
N GLU A 154 20.16 -4.68 12.77
CA GLU A 154 21.17 -3.66 12.50
C GLU A 154 22.08 -4.13 11.36
N THR A 155 22.12 -3.35 10.31
CA THR A 155 22.93 -3.61 9.11
C THR A 155 23.36 -2.30 8.49
N LYS A 156 24.30 -2.37 7.53
CA LYS A 156 24.69 -1.20 6.72
C LYS A 156 23.65 -0.80 5.66
N LEU A 157 22.57 -1.60 5.52
CA LEU A 157 21.50 -1.33 4.57
C LEU A 157 20.57 -0.22 5.08
N ALA A 158 19.89 0.45 4.15
CA ALA A 158 18.89 1.45 4.49
C ALA A 158 17.82 0.86 5.42
N LYS A 159 17.56 1.58 6.53
CA LYS A 159 16.58 1.21 7.56
C LYS A 159 15.19 1.02 6.95
N TYR A 160 14.78 1.93 6.09
CA TYR A 160 13.53 1.87 5.33
C TYR A 160 13.80 1.86 3.83
N ILE A 161 12.99 1.13 3.09
CA ILE A 161 12.90 1.18 1.63
C ILE A 161 11.43 1.23 1.22
N ASN A 162 11.17 1.75 0.04
CA ASN A 162 9.83 1.79 -0.56
C ASN A 162 9.80 0.99 -1.86
N SER A 163 8.61 0.59 -2.29
CA SER A 163 8.39 0.14 -3.66
C SER A 163 8.94 1.17 -4.65
N PRO A 164 9.52 0.74 -5.77
CA PRO A 164 9.87 1.66 -6.85
C PRO A 164 8.60 2.24 -7.47
N GLU A 165 8.74 3.35 -8.16
CA GLU A 165 7.62 3.87 -8.94
C GLU A 165 7.28 2.92 -10.09
N THR A 166 6.00 2.75 -10.34
CA THR A 166 5.45 1.92 -11.41
C THR A 166 4.43 2.71 -12.22
N GLU A 167 3.83 2.09 -13.22
CA GLU A 167 2.70 2.69 -13.95
C GLU A 167 1.53 3.03 -13.01
N PHE A 168 1.32 2.24 -11.95
CA PHE A 168 0.16 2.33 -11.06
C PHE A 168 0.48 2.95 -9.69
N TYR A 169 1.75 3.08 -9.36
CA TYR A 169 2.21 3.66 -8.10
C TYR A 169 3.18 4.82 -8.35
N LYS A 170 2.82 6.00 -7.87
CA LYS A 170 3.66 7.20 -7.84
C LYS A 170 3.74 7.69 -6.40
N LYS A 171 4.93 7.63 -5.81
CA LYS A 171 5.15 7.96 -4.40
C LYS A 171 4.63 9.35 -4.02
N GLY A 172 4.88 10.34 -4.87
CA GLY A 172 4.41 11.71 -4.66
C GLY A 172 2.89 11.91 -4.75
N ASN A 173 2.12 10.86 -5.07
CA ASN A 173 0.66 10.91 -5.13
C ASN A 173 0.00 10.08 -4.02
N MET A 174 0.81 9.43 -3.17
CA MET A 174 0.29 8.49 -2.19
C MET A 174 0.51 9.02 -0.78
N ILE A 175 -0.44 8.72 0.08
CA ILE A 175 -0.43 9.06 1.49
C ILE A 175 -0.74 7.77 2.25
N PHE A 176 0.17 7.37 3.11
CA PHE A 176 -0.01 6.18 3.92
C PHE A 176 -1.14 6.36 4.93
N ASN A 177 -1.98 5.34 5.07
CA ASN A 177 -3.15 5.29 5.95
C ASN A 177 -4.32 6.23 5.57
N LEU A 178 -4.30 6.90 4.43
CA LEU A 178 -5.41 7.78 4.04
C LEU A 178 -6.72 6.99 3.83
N ASP A 179 -6.61 5.75 3.38
CA ASP A 179 -7.75 4.84 3.18
C ASP A 179 -8.55 4.59 4.45
N LYS A 180 -7.87 4.55 5.62
CA LYS A 180 -8.51 4.41 6.93
C LYS A 180 -8.82 5.78 7.54
N ALA A 181 -7.86 6.68 7.58
CA ALA A 181 -8.02 8.00 8.20
C ALA A 181 -9.24 8.77 7.68
N LYS A 182 -9.54 8.69 6.37
CA LYS A 182 -10.72 9.34 5.78
C LYS A 182 -12.06 8.87 6.36
N THR A 183 -12.11 7.71 7.01
CA THR A 183 -13.36 7.23 7.65
C THR A 183 -13.68 8.03 8.91
N CYS A 184 -12.68 8.67 9.53
CA CYS A 184 -12.84 9.53 10.68
C CYS A 184 -13.49 10.88 10.35
N ARG A 185 -13.64 11.21 9.07
CA ARG A 185 -14.18 12.51 8.65
C ARG A 185 -15.58 12.83 9.17
N ALA A 186 -16.36 11.82 9.47
CA ALA A 186 -17.69 12.02 10.10
C ALA A 186 -17.59 12.59 11.52
N GLU A 187 -16.44 12.44 12.17
CA GLU A 187 -16.20 12.82 13.56
C GLU A 187 -15.30 14.05 13.68
N THR A 188 -14.35 14.25 12.73
CA THR A 188 -13.40 15.35 12.76
C THR A 188 -12.93 15.74 11.36
N ASP A 189 -12.69 17.04 11.15
CA ASP A 189 -12.03 17.60 9.98
C ASP A 189 -10.50 17.68 10.13
N GLU A 190 -9.98 17.28 11.29
CA GLU A 190 -8.55 17.27 11.57
C GLU A 190 -7.89 15.98 11.09
N VAL A 191 -6.65 16.09 10.65
CA VAL A 191 -5.78 14.95 10.35
C VAL A 191 -4.36 15.21 10.83
N ILE A 192 -3.76 14.25 11.51
CA ILE A 192 -2.37 14.34 11.99
C ILE A 192 -1.45 13.79 10.91
N ILE A 193 -0.46 14.59 10.54
CA ILE A 193 0.57 14.22 9.56
C ILE A 193 1.87 13.95 10.31
N VAL A 194 2.34 12.69 10.25
CA VAL A 194 3.62 12.24 10.82
C VAL A 194 4.59 11.83 9.71
N GLU A 195 5.85 11.52 10.04
CA GLU A 195 6.88 11.28 9.04
C GLU A 195 6.80 9.92 8.36
N GLY A 196 6.59 8.86 9.12
CA GLY A 196 6.81 7.50 8.64
C GLY A 196 5.72 6.48 8.95
N TYR A 197 5.91 5.30 8.39
CA TYR A 197 4.98 4.18 8.53
C TYR A 197 4.78 3.76 10.00
N MET A 198 5.89 3.65 10.74
CA MET A 198 5.84 3.20 12.13
C MET A 198 5.14 4.22 13.02
N ASP A 199 5.34 5.51 12.75
CA ASP A 199 4.74 6.61 13.52
C ASP A 199 3.22 6.58 13.36
N VAL A 200 2.74 6.43 12.13
CA VAL A 200 1.31 6.23 11.86
C VAL A 200 0.77 5.03 12.63
N VAL A 201 1.43 3.87 12.52
CA VAL A 201 0.93 2.64 13.16
C VAL A 201 0.92 2.78 14.69
N SER A 202 1.94 3.45 15.27
CA SER A 202 2.04 3.70 16.71
C SER A 202 0.95 4.65 17.20
N VAL A 203 0.77 5.79 16.53
CA VAL A 203 -0.28 6.77 16.84
C VAL A 203 -1.67 6.16 16.68
N TYR A 204 -1.88 5.43 15.60
CA TYR A 204 -3.14 4.71 15.36
C TYR A 204 -3.43 3.67 16.46
N SER A 205 -2.40 2.95 16.93
CA SER A 205 -2.51 1.97 18.03
C SER A 205 -2.91 2.60 19.35
N SER A 206 -2.57 3.87 19.60
CA SER A 206 -2.98 4.62 20.80
C SER A 206 -4.44 5.11 20.77
N GLY A 207 -5.16 4.84 19.67
CA GLY A 207 -6.56 5.23 19.52
C GLY A 207 -6.83 6.41 18.59
N ILE A 208 -5.79 7.14 18.16
CA ILE A 208 -5.89 8.28 17.22
C ILE A 208 -5.91 7.75 15.79
N LYS A 209 -7.08 7.70 15.18
CA LYS A 209 -7.30 7.04 13.89
C LYS A 209 -7.08 7.94 12.67
N ASN A 210 -7.23 9.26 12.82
CA ASN A 210 -7.06 10.29 11.81
C ASN A 210 -5.59 10.70 11.62
N VAL A 211 -4.69 9.72 11.50
CA VAL A 211 -3.24 9.91 11.32
C VAL A 211 -2.78 9.39 9.97
N ILE A 212 -1.91 10.13 9.30
CA ILE A 212 -1.38 9.80 7.97
C ILE A 212 0.12 10.12 7.89
N ALA A 213 0.80 9.57 6.88
CA ALA A 213 2.19 9.94 6.57
C ALA A 213 2.43 10.06 5.06
N ASN A 214 3.41 10.90 4.71
CA ASN A 214 3.91 11.07 3.34
C ASN A 214 4.95 10.00 2.92
N SER A 215 5.32 9.09 3.83
CA SER A 215 6.20 7.94 3.56
C SER A 215 7.65 8.30 3.21
N GLY A 216 8.22 9.30 3.91
CA GLY A 216 9.66 9.58 3.89
C GLY A 216 10.12 10.41 2.69
N THR A 217 9.34 11.40 2.30
CA THR A 217 9.70 12.50 1.40
C THR A 217 9.08 13.80 1.90
N ALA A 218 9.54 14.95 1.42
CA ALA A 218 8.78 16.20 1.62
C ALA A 218 7.36 16.05 1.05
N LEU A 219 6.39 16.68 1.70
CA LEU A 219 5.02 16.76 1.18
C LEU A 219 5.01 17.42 -0.20
N THR A 220 4.42 16.74 -1.17
CA THR A 220 4.24 17.30 -2.52
C THR A 220 2.92 18.07 -2.61
N ASP A 221 2.82 19.02 -3.55
CA ASP A 221 1.57 19.74 -3.84
C ASP A 221 0.42 18.78 -4.15
N ARG A 222 0.72 17.65 -4.80
CA ARG A 222 -0.30 16.62 -5.09
C ARG A 222 -0.80 15.95 -3.84
N GLN A 223 0.09 15.59 -2.91
CA GLN A 223 -0.29 15.01 -1.63
C GLN A 223 -1.12 16.01 -0.81
N ILE A 224 -0.71 17.27 -0.75
CA ILE A 224 -1.47 18.34 -0.09
C ILE A 224 -2.88 18.47 -0.71
N ASN A 225 -2.99 18.53 -2.02
CA ASN A 225 -4.27 18.58 -2.71
C ASN A 225 -5.15 17.33 -2.48
N ILE A 226 -4.54 16.17 -2.24
CA ILE A 226 -5.28 14.95 -1.89
C ILE A 226 -5.80 15.05 -0.45
N ILE A 227 -4.99 15.52 0.50
CA ILE A 227 -5.38 15.70 1.91
C ILE A 227 -6.56 16.68 1.99
N TRP A 228 -6.49 17.83 1.32
CA TRP A 228 -7.55 18.85 1.28
C TRP A 228 -8.91 18.35 0.76
N LYS A 229 -8.95 17.23 0.03
CA LYS A 229 -10.22 16.62 -0.40
C LYS A 229 -10.96 15.94 0.75
N PHE A 230 -10.25 15.59 1.81
CA PHE A 230 -10.79 14.82 2.92
C PHE A 230 -10.78 15.57 4.24
N PHE A 231 -9.82 16.46 4.47
CA PHE A 231 -9.62 17.13 5.74
C PHE A 231 -9.31 18.62 5.51
N SER A 232 -9.89 19.50 6.32
CA SER A 232 -9.69 20.95 6.24
C SER A 232 -8.64 21.46 7.24
N SER A 233 -8.28 20.68 8.25
CA SER A 233 -7.41 21.10 9.35
C SER A 233 -6.27 20.10 9.58
N PRO A 234 -5.20 20.12 8.75
CA PRO A 234 -4.05 19.26 8.96
C PRO A 234 -3.18 19.76 10.15
N ILE A 235 -2.82 18.84 11.03
CA ILE A 235 -1.89 19.05 12.16
C ILE A 235 -0.57 18.40 11.80
N ILE A 236 0.50 19.16 11.70
CA ILE A 236 1.83 18.66 11.35
C ILE A 236 2.57 18.27 12.63
N CYS A 237 2.96 17.00 12.73
CA CYS A 237 3.69 16.43 13.85
C CYS A 237 4.92 15.68 13.31
N LEU A 238 6.01 16.40 13.13
CA LEU A 238 7.29 15.89 12.60
C LEU A 238 8.31 15.78 13.73
N ASP A 239 9.32 14.91 13.52
CA ASP A 239 10.44 14.76 14.44
C ASP A 239 11.21 16.10 14.55
N GLY A 240 11.64 16.46 15.76
CA GLY A 240 12.39 17.70 16.00
C GLY A 240 13.89 17.59 15.72
N ASP A 241 14.33 16.54 15.06
CA ASP A 241 15.73 16.30 14.74
C ASP A 241 16.24 17.30 13.70
N GLN A 242 17.40 17.90 13.96
CA GLN A 242 18.12 18.68 12.94
C GLN A 242 18.69 17.68 11.92
N SER A 243 18.09 17.63 10.75
CA SER A 243 18.61 16.87 9.59
C SER A 243 19.63 17.68 8.82
#